data_095c6e9f6a2c3f200ac751ac2a7f8505
#
_entry.id   095c6e9f6a2c3f200ac751ac2a7f8505
#
_cell.length_a   1.000
_cell.length_b   1.000
_cell.length_c   1.000
_cell.angle_alpha   90.00
_cell.angle_beta   90.00
_cell.angle_gamma   90.00
#
_symmetry.space_group_name_H-M   'P 1'
#
loop_
_entity.id
_entity.type
_entity.pdbx_description
1 polymer ?
#
loop_
_entity_poly.entity_id
_entity_poly.type
_entity_poly.pdbx_seq_one_letter_code
_entity_poly.pdbx_strand_id
1 'polypeptide(L)'
;MKLINLTKHQVNLFTNGEIISIPPADCDPIRITTHQREISRVDGIPVMQTVYSQSEVTGGRLPDPKPNTMYIVSSLVCMAYSDRRDLVSPNTHPDATVRDGMGNLMGVTSLQSFYRRN
;
A
#
# COMPACT_ATOMS: atom_id res chain seq x y z
N MET A 1 19.46 -3.89 1.65
CA MET A 1 18.35 -3.10 1.09
C MET A 1 17.61 -2.42 2.22
N LYS A 2 17.19 -1.18 2.01
CA LYS A 2 16.52 -0.37 3.02
C LYS A 2 15.03 -0.29 2.72
N LEU A 3 14.19 -0.48 3.75
CA LEU A 3 12.75 -0.27 3.68
C LEU A 3 12.38 1.01 4.43
N ILE A 4 11.69 1.90 3.76
CA ILE A 4 11.22 3.16 4.34
C ILE A 4 9.69 3.13 4.34
N ASN A 5 9.09 3.27 5.51
CA ASN A 5 7.65 3.24 5.68
C ASN A 5 7.07 4.64 5.54
N LEU A 6 6.39 4.91 4.44
CA LEU A 6 5.74 6.19 4.15
C LEU A 6 4.26 6.22 4.52
N THR A 7 3.78 5.18 5.22
CA THR A 7 2.42 5.17 5.77
C THR A 7 2.42 5.78 7.17
N LYS A 8 1.25 5.99 7.74
CA LYS A 8 1.15 6.55 9.08
C LYS A 8 1.15 5.49 10.19
N HIS A 9 1.19 4.20 9.83
CA HIS A 9 1.14 3.09 10.79
C HIS A 9 2.42 2.28 10.74
N GLN A 10 2.81 1.74 11.90
CA GLN A 10 3.91 0.79 11.96
C GLN A 10 3.55 -0.47 11.17
N VAL A 11 4.51 -0.99 10.44
CA VAL A 11 4.37 -2.24 9.69
C VAL A 11 5.15 -3.34 10.41
N ASN A 12 4.46 -4.41 10.78
CA ASN A 12 5.05 -5.58 11.42
C ASN A 12 5.12 -6.72 10.43
N LEU A 13 6.33 -7.22 10.20
CA LEU A 13 6.59 -8.35 9.30
C LEU A 13 6.99 -9.58 10.11
N PHE A 14 6.22 -10.66 9.95
CA PHE A 14 6.50 -11.94 10.59
C PHE A 14 7.18 -12.84 9.56
N THR A 15 8.49 -12.95 9.64
CA THR A 15 9.27 -13.69 8.65
C THR A 15 10.43 -14.43 9.32
N ASN A 16 10.71 -15.64 8.84
CA ASN A 16 11.85 -16.46 9.32
C ASN A 16 11.91 -16.61 10.84
N GLY A 17 10.74 -16.72 11.49
CA GLY A 17 10.66 -16.85 12.94
C GLY A 17 10.93 -15.56 13.70
N GLU A 18 11.06 -14.45 13.01
CA GLU A 18 11.33 -13.13 13.59
C GLU A 18 10.18 -12.16 13.30
N ILE A 19 10.06 -11.15 14.15
CA ILE A 19 9.15 -10.03 13.94
C ILE A 19 10.00 -8.79 13.64
N ILE A 20 9.83 -8.24 12.45
CA ILE A 20 10.49 -7.00 12.05
C ILE A 20 9.46 -5.88 12.10
N SER A 21 9.69 -4.89 12.94
CA SER A 21 8.79 -3.74 13.08
C SER A 21 9.42 -2.53 12.39
N ILE A 22 8.68 -1.96 11.43
CA ILE A 22 9.15 -0.81 10.66
C ILE A 22 8.23 0.37 11.01
N PRO A 23 8.71 1.33 11.83
CA PRO A 23 7.91 2.49 12.18
C PRO A 23 7.75 3.43 10.99
N PRO A 24 6.72 4.30 11.02
CA PRO A 24 6.60 5.34 10.01
C PRO A 24 7.83 6.22 9.97
N ALA A 25 8.23 6.63 8.75
CA ALA A 25 9.30 7.60 8.58
C ALA A 25 8.87 8.96 9.15
N ASP A 26 9.87 9.79 9.52
CA ASP A 26 9.62 11.12 10.06
C ASP A 26 9.32 12.11 8.93
N CYS A 27 8.14 11.95 8.34
CA CYS A 27 7.64 12.80 7.25
C CYS A 27 6.12 12.65 7.16
N ASP A 28 5.48 13.52 6.39
CA ASP A 28 4.05 13.39 6.16
C ASP A 28 3.75 12.10 5.39
N PRO A 29 2.76 11.30 5.85
CA PRO A 29 2.41 10.07 5.15
C PRO A 29 1.89 10.34 3.75
N ILE A 30 2.26 9.48 2.82
CA ILE A 30 1.72 9.52 1.46
C ILE A 30 0.30 8.96 1.50
N ARG A 31 -0.65 9.69 0.94
CA ARG A 31 -2.05 9.30 0.90
C ARG A 31 -2.60 9.43 -0.51
N ILE A 32 -3.67 8.73 -0.77
CA ILE A 32 -4.42 8.88 -2.00
C ILE A 32 -5.89 9.11 -1.66
N THR A 33 -6.48 10.14 -2.28
CA THR A 33 -7.91 10.38 -2.20
C THR A 33 -8.56 9.70 -3.38
N THR A 34 -9.51 8.80 -3.11
CA THR A 34 -10.23 8.11 -4.17
C THR A 34 -11.56 8.80 -4.42
N HIS A 35 -12.03 8.72 -5.66
CA HIS A 35 -13.34 9.18 -6.07
C HIS A 35 -14.07 8.02 -6.74
N GLN A 36 -15.38 8.09 -6.76
CA GLN A 36 -16.18 7.13 -7.50
C GLN A 36 -16.95 7.85 -8.61
N ARG A 37 -17.04 7.21 -9.76
CA ARG A 37 -17.86 7.69 -10.86
C ARG A 37 -18.78 6.57 -11.35
N GLU A 38 -19.98 6.95 -11.79
CA GLU A 38 -20.91 5.99 -12.37
C GLU A 38 -20.47 5.68 -13.79
N ILE A 39 -20.28 4.41 -14.11
CA ILE A 39 -19.87 3.97 -15.45
C ILE A 39 -21.01 3.29 -16.22
N SER A 40 -22.02 2.79 -15.53
CA SER A 40 -23.17 2.15 -16.15
C SER A 40 -24.30 1.97 -15.15
N ARG A 41 -25.44 1.49 -15.64
CA ARG A 41 -26.55 1.05 -14.79
C ARG A 41 -27.05 -0.30 -15.24
N VAL A 42 -27.37 -1.15 -14.28
CA VAL A 42 -27.92 -2.49 -14.52
C VAL A 42 -29.24 -2.57 -13.75
N ASP A 43 -30.35 -2.68 -14.45
CA ASP A 43 -31.68 -2.71 -13.85
C ASP A 43 -31.92 -1.54 -12.89
N GLY A 44 -31.50 -0.35 -13.28
CA GLY A 44 -31.60 0.85 -12.45
C GLY A 44 -30.58 0.97 -11.33
N ILE A 45 -29.71 -0.04 -11.15
CA ILE A 45 -28.68 -0.06 -10.11
C ILE A 45 -27.42 0.58 -10.69
N PRO A 46 -26.89 1.64 -10.05
CA PRO A 46 -25.66 2.25 -10.54
C PRO A 46 -24.47 1.31 -10.32
N VAL A 47 -23.60 1.25 -11.34
CA VAL A 47 -22.32 0.56 -11.24
C VAL A 47 -21.23 1.62 -11.16
N MET A 48 -20.49 1.61 -10.06
CA MET A 48 -19.49 2.64 -9.75
C MET A 48 -18.09 2.12 -10.01
N GLN A 49 -17.22 3.00 -10.45
CA GLN A 49 -15.78 2.71 -10.58
C GLN A 49 -15.02 3.62 -9.63
N THR A 50 -14.14 3.04 -8.85
CA THR A 50 -13.23 3.81 -8.01
C THR A 50 -12.09 4.34 -8.86
N VAL A 51 -11.88 5.66 -8.80
CA VAL A 51 -10.81 6.34 -9.53
C VAL A 51 -9.66 6.58 -8.56
N TYR A 52 -8.48 6.12 -8.94
CA TYR A 52 -7.24 6.36 -8.21
C TYR A 52 -6.14 6.64 -9.24
N SER A 53 -5.50 7.80 -9.12
CA SER A 53 -4.46 8.22 -10.05
C SER A 53 -3.39 9.00 -9.30
N GLN A 54 -2.27 9.25 -9.96
CA GLN A 54 -1.17 9.99 -9.36
C GLN A 54 -1.59 11.39 -8.93
N SER A 55 -2.51 12.01 -9.66
CA SER A 55 -3.03 13.34 -9.30
C SER A 55 -3.84 13.34 -8.00
N GLU A 56 -4.30 12.18 -7.54
CA GLU A 56 -5.06 12.04 -6.30
C GLU A 56 -4.15 11.76 -5.10
N VAL A 57 -2.85 11.61 -5.30
CA VAL A 57 -1.89 11.38 -4.22
C VAL A 57 -1.59 12.70 -3.52
N THR A 58 -1.75 12.70 -2.21
CA THR A 58 -1.60 13.89 -1.36
C THR A 58 -0.77 13.55 -0.12
N GLY A 59 -0.56 14.54 0.74
CA GLY A 59 0.23 14.40 1.94
C GLY A 59 1.67 14.77 1.68
N GLY A 60 2.57 13.80 1.78
CA GLY A 60 3.96 14.00 1.42
C GLY A 60 4.20 13.81 -0.07
N ARG A 61 5.36 14.24 -0.53
CA ARG A 61 5.81 13.96 -1.89
C ARG A 61 6.43 12.56 -1.94
N LEU A 62 6.04 11.78 -2.94
CA LEU A 62 6.66 10.49 -3.17
C LEU A 62 8.13 10.69 -3.57
N PRO A 63 9.10 10.13 -2.81
CA PRO A 63 10.51 10.33 -3.11
C PRO A 63 10.91 9.73 -4.45
N ASP A 64 11.97 10.29 -5.04
CA ASP A 64 12.57 9.69 -6.23
C ASP A 64 13.21 8.33 -5.88
N PRO A 65 13.29 7.40 -6.84
CA PRO A 65 13.95 6.12 -6.60
C PRO A 65 15.42 6.31 -6.17
N LYS A 66 15.84 5.49 -5.21
CA LYS A 66 17.23 5.47 -4.72
C LYS A 66 17.77 4.04 -4.77
N PRO A 67 19.09 3.86 -4.97
CA PRO A 67 19.68 2.53 -4.94
C PRO A 67 19.40 1.79 -3.61
N ASN A 68 19.11 0.50 -3.70
CA ASN A 68 18.90 -0.38 -2.55
C ASN A 68 17.84 0.13 -1.56
N THR A 69 16.83 0.84 -2.07
CA THR A 69 15.77 1.41 -1.24
C THR A 69 14.41 1.05 -1.82
N MET A 70 13.51 0.59 -0.94
CA MET A 70 12.11 0.38 -1.28
C MET A 70 11.24 1.16 -0.30
N TYR A 71 10.12 1.65 -0.79
CA TYR A 71 9.19 2.45 0.00
C TYR A 71 7.91 1.66 0.24
N ILE A 72 7.46 1.65 1.48
CA ILE A 72 6.18 1.04 1.86
C ILE A 72 5.12 2.14 1.80
N VAL A 73 4.10 1.92 0.98
CA VAL A 73 2.95 2.81 0.80
C VAL A 73 1.68 1.96 0.80
N SER A 74 0.52 2.60 0.75
CA SER A 74 -0.74 1.86 0.64
C SER A 74 -0.84 1.16 -0.73
N SER A 75 -1.67 0.13 -0.80
CA SER A 75 -1.86 -0.59 -2.06
C SER A 75 -2.40 0.31 -3.17
N LEU A 76 -3.28 1.26 -2.84
CA LEU A 76 -3.81 2.19 -3.83
C LEU A 76 -2.75 3.13 -4.38
N VAL A 77 -1.81 3.59 -3.55
CA VAL A 77 -0.66 4.37 -4.01
C VAL A 77 0.22 3.53 -4.92
N CYS A 78 0.49 2.27 -4.54
CA CYS A 78 1.23 1.34 -5.40
C CYS A 78 0.57 1.20 -6.77
N MET A 79 -0.75 1.03 -6.81
CA MET A 79 -1.49 0.87 -8.06
C MET A 79 -1.45 2.14 -8.91
N ALA A 80 -1.51 3.32 -8.28
CA ALA A 80 -1.42 4.60 -9.00
C ALA A 80 -0.04 4.82 -9.62
N TYR A 81 1.00 4.25 -9.02
CA TYR A 81 2.37 4.32 -9.49
C TYR A 81 2.89 2.94 -9.91
N SER A 82 2.11 2.23 -10.72
CA SER A 82 2.44 0.86 -11.13
C SER A 82 3.69 0.77 -12.02
N ASP A 83 4.21 1.89 -12.50
CA ASP A 83 5.47 2.00 -13.22
C ASP A 83 6.71 2.03 -12.31
N ARG A 84 6.50 2.14 -10.99
CA ARG A 84 7.57 2.20 -10.00
C ARG A 84 7.78 0.81 -9.37
N ARG A 85 8.97 0.24 -9.57
CA ARG A 85 9.31 -1.06 -8.99
C ARG A 85 9.80 -0.98 -7.54
N ASP A 86 10.02 0.22 -7.03
CA ASP A 86 10.52 0.46 -5.67
C ASP A 86 9.39 0.67 -4.64
N LEU A 87 8.14 0.52 -5.04
CA LEU A 87 6.99 0.65 -4.14
C LEU A 87 6.44 -0.72 -3.78
N VAL A 88 6.18 -0.92 -2.49
CA VAL A 88 5.55 -2.12 -1.96
C VAL A 88 4.49 -1.72 -0.93
N SER A 89 3.58 -2.62 -0.66
CA SER A 89 2.61 -2.45 0.43
C SER A 89 2.53 -3.73 1.24
N PRO A 90 2.06 -3.66 2.50
CA PRO A 90 1.81 -4.88 3.27
C PRO A 90 0.83 -5.79 2.52
N ASN A 91 1.15 -7.08 2.48
CA ASN A 91 0.30 -8.04 1.81
C ASN A 91 -0.87 -8.41 2.72
N THR A 92 -2.06 -7.91 2.39
CA THR A 92 -3.26 -8.12 3.18
C THR A 92 -4.11 -9.30 2.71
N HIS A 93 -3.58 -10.13 1.83
CA HIS A 93 -4.24 -11.38 1.47
C HIS A 93 -4.45 -12.22 2.74
N PRO A 94 -5.60 -12.93 2.89
CA PRO A 94 -5.87 -13.69 4.12
C PRO A 94 -4.74 -14.66 4.51
N ASP A 95 -4.09 -15.29 3.53
CA ASP A 95 -2.99 -16.24 3.78
C ASP A 95 -1.71 -15.53 4.25
N ALA A 96 -1.61 -14.23 4.11
CA ALA A 96 -0.43 -13.46 4.47
C ALA A 96 -0.63 -12.61 5.72
N THR A 97 -1.79 -12.67 6.36
CA THR A 97 -2.07 -11.88 7.56
C THR A 97 -1.86 -12.72 8.82
N VAL A 98 -1.36 -12.08 9.87
CA VAL A 98 -1.20 -12.66 11.20
C VAL A 98 -2.17 -11.96 12.13
N ARG A 99 -3.05 -12.74 12.76
CA ARG A 99 -4.07 -12.21 13.66
C ARG A 99 -3.93 -12.83 15.04
N ASP A 100 -4.32 -12.08 16.07
CA ASP A 100 -4.35 -12.60 17.43
C ASP A 100 -5.60 -13.48 17.66
N GLY A 101 -5.74 -14.03 18.87
CA GLY A 101 -6.87 -14.90 19.22
C GLY A 101 -8.23 -14.21 19.15
N MET A 102 -8.27 -12.89 19.10
CA MET A 102 -9.50 -12.09 19.00
C MET A 102 -9.76 -11.60 17.57
N GLY A 103 -8.94 -12.00 16.61
CA GLY A 103 -9.09 -11.62 15.20
C GLY A 103 -8.48 -10.27 14.82
N ASN A 104 -7.77 -9.61 15.75
CA ASN A 104 -7.11 -8.35 15.45
C ASN A 104 -5.86 -8.58 14.60
N LEU A 105 -5.65 -7.72 13.61
CA LEU A 105 -4.48 -7.82 12.74
C LEU A 105 -3.22 -7.44 13.51
N MET A 106 -2.26 -8.36 13.60
CA MET A 106 -0.97 -8.13 14.25
C MET A 106 0.11 -7.74 13.25
N GLY A 107 0.01 -8.21 12.03
CA GLY A 107 0.97 -7.92 10.98
C GLY A 107 0.77 -8.82 9.77
N VAL A 108 1.77 -8.83 8.91
CA VAL A 108 1.73 -9.61 7.67
C VAL A 108 3.01 -10.42 7.52
N THR A 109 2.97 -11.44 6.67
CA THR A 109 4.13 -12.31 6.43
C THR A 109 4.93 -11.89 5.22
N SER A 110 4.42 -10.95 4.41
CA SER A 110 5.09 -10.50 3.20
C SER A 110 4.63 -9.12 2.80
N LEU A 111 5.38 -8.52 1.88
CA LEU A 111 5.01 -7.31 1.17
C LEU A 111 4.53 -7.71 -0.22
N GLN A 112 3.75 -6.83 -0.85
CA GLN A 112 3.26 -7.07 -2.21
C GLN A 112 3.64 -5.92 -3.12
N SER A 113 3.81 -6.23 -4.40
CA SER A 113 4.14 -5.27 -5.43
C SER A 113 3.03 -5.22 -6.47
N PHE A 114 2.77 -4.03 -6.99
CA PHE A 114 1.84 -3.81 -8.09
C PHE A 114 2.57 -3.32 -9.33
N TYR A 115 3.88 -3.50 -9.37
CA TYR A 115 4.68 -3.09 -10.50
C TYR A 115 4.26 -3.82 -11.77
N ARG A 116 3.99 -3.05 -12.82
CA ARG A 116 3.67 -3.58 -14.13
C ARG A 116 4.67 -3.04 -15.15
N ARG A 117 5.30 -3.96 -15.83
CA ARG A 117 6.19 -3.63 -16.93
C ARG A 117 5.34 -3.43 -18.19
N ASN A 118 5.43 -2.26 -18.75
CA ASN A 118 4.76 -1.95 -20.01
C ASN A 118 5.67 -2.29 -21.20
#